data_56ddf3ddd60e002225579cfc74f25ca4
#
_entry.id   56ddf3ddd60e002225579cfc74f25ca4
#
_cell.length_a   1.000
_cell.length_b   1.000
_cell.length_c   1.000
_cell.angle_alpha   90.00
_cell.angle_beta   90.00
_cell.angle_gamma   90.00
#
_symmetry.space_group_name_H-M   'P 1'
#
loop_
_entity.id
_entity.type
_entity.pdbx_description
1 polymer ?
#
loop_
_entity_poly.entity_id
_entity_poly.type
_entity_poly.pdbx_seq_one_letter_code
_entity_poly.pdbx_strand_id
1 'polypeptide(L)'
;MHPNTSAQASVGRGLFNGTMHMTSSHTPIDIQDLERQVAETAKPFQQLVSEMQRVVVGQHELLEGLVIGLLGNGHILIEGVPGLAKTTAVATLAKAIQTSFQRIQFTPDLLPADLLGTLVYRPNTGDFVVKKGPIFASIVLADEINR
;
A
#
# COMPACT_ATOMS: atom_id res chain seq x y z
N MET A 1 44.94 69.64 -6.27
CA MET A 1 44.60 69.82 -7.66
C MET A 1 43.53 68.82 -8.06
N HIS A 2 42.29 69.30 -8.20
CA HIS A 2 41.19 68.56 -8.83
C HIS A 2 41.33 68.59 -10.37
N PRO A 3 40.72 67.69 -11.12
CA PRO A 3 39.33 67.91 -11.52
C PRO A 3 38.47 66.61 -11.52
N ASN A 4 37.35 66.72 -11.06
CA ASN A 4 35.96 66.53 -11.45
C ASN A 4 35.75 66.00 -12.89
N THR A 5 35.07 64.85 -13.03
CA THR A 5 34.30 64.52 -14.24
C THR A 5 33.06 63.69 -13.86
N SER A 6 31.94 64.34 -13.95
CA SER A 6 30.59 63.83 -13.82
C SER A 6 30.25 62.93 -15.01
N ALA A 7 29.81 61.72 -14.78
CA ALA A 7 29.14 60.87 -15.76
C ALA A 7 27.66 60.68 -15.39
N GLN A 8 26.80 61.31 -16.16
CA GLN A 8 25.34 61.13 -16.09
C GLN A 8 24.97 59.74 -16.64
N ALA A 9 24.35 58.93 -15.82
CA ALA A 9 23.69 57.71 -16.25
C ALA A 9 22.23 58.00 -16.59
N SER A 10 21.87 57.89 -17.87
CA SER A 10 20.51 57.98 -18.38
C SER A 10 19.72 56.73 -17.98
N VAL A 11 18.63 56.93 -17.25
CA VAL A 11 17.66 55.86 -16.93
C VAL A 11 16.79 55.63 -18.16
N GLY A 12 17.04 54.51 -18.88
CA GLY A 12 16.15 54.02 -19.89
C GLY A 12 14.95 53.31 -19.25
N ARG A 13 13.76 53.88 -19.37
CA ARG A 13 12.50 53.25 -19.07
C ARG A 13 12.19 52.21 -20.12
N GLY A 14 12.54 50.94 -19.84
CA GLY A 14 12.06 49.79 -20.60
C GLY A 14 10.67 49.39 -20.09
N LEU A 15 9.65 49.62 -20.87
CA LEU A 15 8.29 49.14 -20.69
C LEU A 15 8.29 47.59 -20.80
N PHE A 16 8.26 46.90 -19.65
CA PHE A 16 7.92 45.49 -19.59
C PHE A 16 6.39 45.34 -19.63
N ASN A 17 5.84 45.30 -20.87
CA ASN A 17 4.48 44.82 -21.11
C ASN A 17 4.56 43.32 -21.44
N GLY A 18 4.90 42.50 -20.45
CA GLY A 18 4.85 41.04 -20.53
C GLY A 18 3.57 40.55 -19.81
N THR A 19 2.47 40.50 -20.55
CA THR A 19 1.28 39.77 -20.08
C THR A 19 1.68 38.29 -20.07
N MET A 20 2.01 37.79 -18.87
CA MET A 20 2.21 36.38 -18.63
C MET A 20 0.85 35.69 -18.79
N HIS A 21 0.51 35.21 -19.96
CA HIS A 21 -0.55 34.26 -20.19
C HIS A 21 -0.10 32.92 -19.54
N MET A 22 -0.51 32.70 -18.29
CA MET A 22 -0.54 31.35 -17.71
C MET A 22 -1.63 30.58 -18.45
N THR A 23 -1.26 29.95 -19.55
CA THR A 23 -2.07 28.90 -20.17
C THR A 23 -1.99 27.69 -19.27
N SER A 24 -2.90 27.63 -18.28
CA SER A 24 -3.23 26.40 -17.60
C SER A 24 -3.85 25.46 -18.62
N SER A 25 -3.03 24.60 -19.22
CA SER A 25 -3.50 23.50 -20.07
C SER A 25 -4.13 22.42 -19.20
N HIS A 26 -5.28 22.74 -18.61
CA HIS A 26 -6.19 21.72 -18.12
C HIS A 26 -6.84 21.09 -19.34
N THR A 27 -6.25 20.01 -19.82
CA THR A 27 -6.95 19.11 -20.74
C THR A 27 -8.23 18.66 -20.00
N PRO A 28 -9.42 18.92 -20.52
CA PRO A 28 -10.65 18.44 -19.89
C PRO A 28 -10.53 16.92 -19.76
N ILE A 29 -10.71 16.40 -18.53
CA ILE A 29 -10.74 14.95 -18.31
C ILE A 29 -11.99 14.44 -19.02
N ASP A 30 -11.81 13.62 -20.03
CA ASP A 30 -12.91 12.94 -20.70
C ASP A 30 -13.44 11.88 -19.71
N ILE A 31 -14.62 12.15 -19.16
CA ILE A 31 -15.26 11.27 -18.18
C ILE A 31 -15.52 9.89 -18.76
N GLN A 32 -15.89 9.80 -20.04
CA GLN A 32 -16.14 8.51 -20.70
C GLN A 32 -14.87 7.67 -20.85
N ASP A 33 -13.74 8.33 -21.16
CA ASP A 33 -12.45 7.64 -21.23
C ASP A 33 -11.99 7.17 -19.84
N LEU A 34 -12.20 8.00 -18.81
CA LEU A 34 -11.92 7.64 -17.43
C LEU A 34 -12.77 6.45 -16.95
N GLU A 35 -14.07 6.48 -17.22
CA GLU A 35 -14.98 5.36 -16.89
C GLU A 35 -14.55 4.06 -17.57
N ARG A 36 -14.15 4.13 -18.83
CA ARG A 36 -13.62 2.96 -19.56
C ARG A 36 -12.35 2.42 -18.91
N GLN A 37 -11.39 3.30 -18.60
CA GLN A 37 -10.13 2.91 -17.94
C GLN A 37 -10.37 2.28 -16.57
N VAL A 38 -11.28 2.84 -15.78
CA VAL A 38 -11.67 2.29 -14.48
C VAL A 38 -12.29 0.90 -14.66
N ALA A 39 -13.23 0.74 -15.60
CA ALA A 39 -13.89 -0.54 -15.86
C ALA A 39 -12.88 -1.63 -16.29
N GLU A 40 -11.93 -1.29 -17.15
CA GLU A 40 -10.86 -2.24 -17.57
C GLU A 40 -9.95 -2.62 -16.38
N THR A 41 -9.54 -1.63 -15.60
CA THR A 41 -8.66 -1.83 -14.44
C THR A 41 -9.34 -2.61 -13.33
N ALA A 42 -10.66 -2.49 -13.18
CA ALA A 42 -11.44 -3.21 -12.17
C ALA A 42 -11.61 -4.71 -12.46
N LYS A 43 -11.52 -5.14 -13.72
CA LYS A 43 -11.76 -6.54 -14.11
C LYS A 43 -10.95 -7.58 -13.33
N PRO A 44 -9.62 -7.42 -13.15
CA PRO A 44 -8.83 -8.38 -12.37
C PRO A 44 -9.29 -8.51 -10.91
N PHE A 45 -9.72 -7.41 -10.31
CA PHE A 45 -10.20 -7.39 -8.91
C PHE A 45 -11.57 -8.04 -8.78
N GLN A 46 -12.46 -7.84 -9.75
CA GLN A 46 -13.74 -8.53 -9.82
C GLN A 46 -13.56 -10.05 -9.98
N GLN A 47 -12.61 -10.46 -10.81
CA GLN A 47 -12.23 -11.87 -10.96
C GLN A 47 -11.66 -12.43 -9.66
N LEU A 48 -10.78 -11.68 -8.97
CA LEU A 48 -10.23 -12.08 -7.68
C LEU A 48 -11.34 -12.31 -6.64
N VAL A 49 -12.28 -11.39 -6.50
CA VAL A 49 -13.43 -11.55 -5.59
C VAL A 49 -14.25 -12.79 -5.98
N SER A 50 -14.52 -12.99 -7.26
CA SER A 50 -15.27 -14.15 -7.76
C SER A 50 -14.56 -15.47 -7.42
N GLU A 51 -13.24 -15.55 -7.58
CA GLU A 51 -12.47 -16.75 -7.20
C GLU A 51 -12.49 -16.99 -5.69
N MET A 52 -12.39 -15.90 -4.89
CA MET A 52 -12.48 -16.02 -3.44
C MET A 52 -13.86 -16.50 -2.98
N GLN A 53 -14.94 -16.08 -3.63
CA GLN A 53 -16.32 -16.49 -3.33
C GLN A 53 -16.59 -17.99 -3.57
N ARG A 54 -15.79 -18.67 -4.39
CA ARG A 54 -15.86 -20.13 -4.56
C ARG A 54 -15.47 -20.89 -3.30
N VAL A 55 -14.64 -20.28 -2.45
CA VAL A 55 -14.13 -20.89 -1.21
C VAL A 55 -14.84 -20.33 0.02
N VAL A 56 -15.13 -19.02 -0.02
CA VAL A 56 -15.72 -18.30 1.12
C VAL A 56 -17.14 -17.87 0.75
N VAL A 57 -18.12 -18.60 1.24
CA VAL A 57 -19.53 -18.36 0.92
C VAL A 57 -20.16 -17.37 1.91
N GLY A 58 -20.94 -16.42 1.39
CA GLY A 58 -21.78 -15.52 2.20
C GLY A 58 -21.06 -14.39 2.94
N GLN A 59 -19.79 -14.12 2.63
CA GLN A 59 -18.98 -13.09 3.30
C GLN A 59 -18.56 -11.98 2.32
N HIS A 60 -19.50 -11.44 1.54
CA HIS A 60 -19.20 -10.44 0.50
C HIS A 60 -18.47 -9.22 1.04
N GLU A 61 -18.99 -8.61 2.11
CA GLU A 61 -18.40 -7.41 2.73
C GLU A 61 -16.96 -7.63 3.19
N LEU A 62 -16.68 -8.81 3.77
CA LEU A 62 -15.33 -9.18 4.19
C LEU A 62 -14.40 -9.28 2.97
N LEU A 63 -14.83 -9.94 1.90
CA LEU A 63 -14.02 -10.12 0.70
C LEU A 63 -13.74 -8.80 0.00
N GLU A 64 -14.75 -7.95 -0.14
CA GLU A 64 -14.59 -6.59 -0.68
C GLU A 64 -13.66 -5.74 0.18
N GLY A 65 -13.85 -5.76 1.51
CA GLY A 65 -12.98 -5.06 2.45
C GLY A 65 -11.52 -5.50 2.34
N LEU A 66 -11.25 -6.80 2.16
CA LEU A 66 -9.91 -7.33 1.95
C LEU A 66 -9.29 -6.79 0.64
N VAL A 67 -10.06 -6.73 -0.44
CA VAL A 67 -9.58 -6.19 -1.72
C VAL A 67 -9.35 -4.69 -1.64
N ILE A 68 -10.23 -3.94 -0.97
CA ILE A 68 -10.03 -2.49 -0.73
C ILE A 68 -8.75 -2.23 0.07
N GLY A 69 -8.51 -3.00 1.14
CA GLY A 69 -7.28 -2.89 1.92
C GLY A 69 -6.02 -3.22 1.11
N LEU A 70 -6.10 -4.23 0.23
CA LEU A 70 -5.02 -4.57 -0.70
C LEU A 70 -4.73 -3.41 -1.67
N LEU A 71 -5.76 -2.82 -2.28
CA LEU A 71 -5.64 -1.70 -3.20
C LEU A 71 -5.09 -0.44 -2.51
N GLY A 72 -5.54 -0.19 -1.28
CA GLY A 72 -5.08 0.93 -0.47
C GLY A 72 -3.69 0.73 0.16
N ASN A 73 -3.08 -0.45 -0.03
CA ASN A 73 -1.84 -0.86 0.66
C ASN A 73 -1.92 -0.58 2.17
N GLY A 74 -3.08 -0.86 2.75
CA GLY A 74 -3.42 -0.52 4.13
C GLY A 74 -3.60 -1.74 5.03
N HIS A 75 -3.87 -1.46 6.31
CA HIS A 75 -4.24 -2.47 7.29
C HIS A 75 -5.75 -2.54 7.43
N ILE A 76 -6.25 -3.73 7.76
CA ILE A 76 -7.69 -3.99 7.90
C ILE A 76 -7.95 -4.53 9.31
N LEU A 77 -8.89 -3.93 10.01
CA LEU A 77 -9.42 -4.48 11.24
C LEU A 77 -10.67 -5.31 10.91
N ILE A 78 -10.63 -6.60 11.27
CA ILE A 78 -11.74 -7.52 11.03
C ILE A 78 -12.38 -7.86 12.37
N GLU A 79 -13.52 -7.27 12.65
CA GLU A 79 -14.34 -7.58 13.81
C GLU A 79 -15.42 -8.61 13.46
N GLY A 80 -15.82 -9.39 14.42
CA GLY A 80 -16.92 -10.36 14.26
C GLY A 80 -16.73 -11.61 15.10
N VAL A 81 -17.83 -12.38 15.22
CA VAL A 81 -17.86 -13.60 16.03
C VAL A 81 -16.87 -14.66 15.50
N PRO A 82 -16.35 -15.52 16.39
CA PRO A 82 -15.54 -16.67 15.99
C PRO A 82 -16.27 -17.57 15.00
N GLY A 83 -15.52 -18.19 14.07
CA GLY A 83 -16.09 -19.14 13.11
C GLY A 83 -16.59 -18.54 11.79
N LEU A 84 -16.49 -17.24 11.56
CA LEU A 84 -16.91 -16.59 10.31
C LEU A 84 -15.88 -16.69 9.16
N ALA A 85 -15.11 -17.75 9.11
CA ALA A 85 -14.15 -18.01 8.03
C ALA A 85 -13.11 -16.88 7.76
N LYS A 86 -12.84 -15.99 8.73
CA LYS A 86 -11.90 -14.87 8.60
C LYS A 86 -10.51 -15.33 8.14
N THR A 87 -9.96 -16.33 8.81
CA THR A 87 -8.66 -16.92 8.46
C THR A 87 -8.68 -17.51 7.04
N THR A 88 -9.76 -18.21 6.69
CA THR A 88 -9.94 -18.80 5.36
C THR A 88 -10.00 -17.72 4.29
N ALA A 89 -10.70 -16.61 4.53
CA ALA A 89 -10.81 -15.50 3.58
C ALA A 89 -9.44 -14.87 3.29
N VAL A 90 -8.66 -14.55 4.35
CA VAL A 90 -7.32 -13.94 4.20
C VAL A 90 -6.35 -14.93 3.55
N ALA A 91 -6.37 -16.20 3.92
CA ALA A 91 -5.53 -17.23 3.31
C ALA A 91 -5.89 -17.45 1.83
N THR A 92 -7.19 -17.40 1.49
CA THR A 92 -7.66 -17.52 0.10
C THR A 92 -7.20 -16.33 -0.74
N LEU A 93 -7.28 -15.10 -0.20
CA LEU A 93 -6.73 -13.91 -0.87
C LEU A 93 -5.24 -14.09 -1.16
N ALA A 94 -4.45 -14.41 -0.13
CA ALA A 94 -3.01 -14.59 -0.29
C ALA A 94 -2.64 -15.64 -1.34
N LYS A 95 -3.40 -16.75 -1.37
CA LYS A 95 -3.22 -17.81 -2.37
C LYS A 95 -3.61 -17.34 -3.76
N ALA A 96 -4.71 -16.62 -3.91
CA ALA A 96 -5.19 -16.13 -5.21
C ALA A 96 -4.21 -15.15 -5.86
N ILE A 97 -3.56 -14.30 -5.05
CA ILE A 97 -2.53 -13.36 -5.55
C ILE A 97 -1.10 -13.91 -5.45
N GLN A 98 -0.94 -15.19 -5.10
CA GLN A 98 0.35 -15.91 -5.02
C GLN A 98 1.39 -15.23 -4.12
N THR A 99 0.97 -14.78 -2.95
CA THR A 99 1.85 -14.12 -1.98
C THR A 99 2.00 -14.91 -0.68
N SER A 100 3.02 -14.56 0.12
CA SER A 100 3.26 -15.20 1.41
C SER A 100 2.22 -14.78 2.45
N PHE A 101 1.73 -15.76 3.20
CA PHE A 101 0.74 -15.58 4.26
C PHE A 101 1.22 -16.23 5.55
N GLN A 102 1.07 -15.52 6.66
CA GLN A 102 1.28 -16.05 8.00
C GLN A 102 0.13 -15.64 8.94
N ARG A 103 -0.30 -16.58 9.76
CA ARG A 103 -1.21 -16.32 10.87
C ARG A 103 -0.43 -16.27 12.16
N ILE A 104 -0.60 -15.22 12.92
CA ILE A 104 -0.03 -15.05 14.25
C ILE A 104 -1.20 -14.99 15.24
N GLN A 105 -1.24 -15.94 16.17
CA GLN A 105 -2.21 -15.91 17.25
C GLN A 105 -1.55 -15.24 18.45
N PHE A 106 -2.10 -14.10 18.85
CA PHE A 106 -1.60 -13.36 20.00
C PHE A 106 -2.06 -14.03 21.31
N THR A 107 -1.08 -14.38 22.13
CA THR A 107 -1.28 -14.95 23.46
C THR A 107 -0.43 -14.17 24.46
N PRO A 108 -0.78 -14.15 25.77
CA PRO A 108 -0.03 -13.40 26.77
C PRO A 108 1.44 -13.81 26.94
N ASP A 109 1.80 -14.99 26.49
CA ASP A 109 3.15 -15.58 26.55
C ASP A 109 3.94 -15.42 25.23
N LEU A 110 3.37 -14.75 24.23
CA LEU A 110 4.04 -14.53 22.96
C LEU A 110 5.25 -13.59 23.13
N LEU A 111 6.43 -14.06 22.73
CA LEU A 111 7.65 -13.28 22.81
C LEU A 111 7.90 -12.49 21.49
N PRO A 112 8.57 -11.33 21.57
CA PRO A 112 8.98 -10.58 20.38
C PRO A 112 9.82 -11.41 19.39
N ALA A 113 10.64 -12.35 19.91
CA ALA A 113 11.43 -13.26 19.09
C ALA A 113 10.59 -14.21 18.23
N ASP A 114 9.38 -14.58 18.69
CA ASP A 114 8.45 -15.43 17.94
C ASP A 114 7.91 -14.68 16.71
N LEU A 115 7.81 -13.35 16.77
CA LEU A 115 7.38 -12.49 15.69
C LEU A 115 8.51 -12.12 14.73
N LEU A 116 9.67 -11.72 15.29
CA LEU A 116 10.79 -11.19 14.52
C LEU A 116 11.71 -12.31 14.02
N GLY A 117 11.71 -13.45 14.72
CA GLY A 117 12.65 -14.53 14.45
C GLY A 117 13.89 -14.46 15.30
N THR A 118 14.81 -15.41 15.07
CA THR A 118 15.99 -15.62 15.89
C THR A 118 17.22 -15.92 15.06
N LEU A 119 18.41 -15.79 15.69
CA LEU A 119 19.65 -16.30 15.16
C LEU A 119 19.77 -17.79 15.48
N VAL A 120 19.97 -18.60 14.45
CA VAL A 120 20.15 -20.04 14.58
C VAL A 120 21.59 -20.40 14.20
N TYR A 121 22.31 -21.07 15.11
CA TYR A 121 23.64 -21.60 14.84
C TYR A 121 23.55 -22.81 13.91
N ARG A 122 24.37 -22.82 12.87
CA ARG A 122 24.54 -23.97 11.96
C ARG A 122 25.84 -24.73 12.30
N PRO A 123 25.76 -25.91 12.91
CA PRO A 123 26.95 -26.67 13.30
C PRO A 123 27.85 -27.08 12.11
N ASN A 124 27.24 -27.29 10.93
CA ASN A 124 27.94 -27.74 9.73
C ASN A 124 28.83 -26.66 9.10
N THR A 125 28.52 -25.38 9.30
CA THR A 125 29.28 -24.26 8.71
C THR A 125 29.95 -23.39 9.77
N GLY A 126 29.57 -23.53 11.03
CA GLY A 126 30.04 -22.68 12.14
C GLY A 126 29.45 -21.29 12.18
N ASP A 127 28.43 -21.02 11.35
CA ASP A 127 27.83 -19.68 11.17
C ASP A 127 26.52 -19.54 11.88
N PHE A 128 26.15 -18.29 12.15
CA PHE A 128 24.80 -17.91 12.59
C PHE A 128 23.96 -17.41 11.42
N VAL A 129 22.75 -17.92 11.29
CA VAL A 129 21.79 -17.54 10.25
C VAL A 129 20.55 -16.95 10.88
N VAL A 130 20.09 -15.82 10.35
CA VAL A 130 18.81 -15.23 10.76
C VAL A 130 17.66 -16.09 10.23
N LYS A 131 16.87 -16.70 11.12
CA LYS A 131 15.59 -17.31 10.80
C LYS A 131 14.52 -16.24 10.99
N LYS A 132 14.02 -15.66 9.88
CA LYS A 132 12.97 -14.65 9.92
C LYS A 132 11.68 -15.22 10.53
N GLY A 133 11.04 -14.43 11.37
CA GLY A 133 9.74 -14.76 11.96
C GLY A 133 8.57 -14.45 11.02
N PRO A 134 7.33 -14.75 11.46
CA PRO A 134 6.14 -14.65 10.64
C PRO A 134 5.78 -13.21 10.21
N ILE A 135 6.25 -12.20 10.92
CA ILE A 135 5.97 -10.79 10.58
C ILE A 135 6.55 -10.36 9.22
N PHE A 136 7.50 -11.10 8.67
CA PHE A 136 8.11 -10.81 7.37
C PHE A 136 7.34 -11.40 6.18
N ALA A 137 6.14 -11.96 6.40
CA ALA A 137 5.24 -12.32 5.31
C ALA A 137 4.60 -11.08 4.68
N SER A 138 4.18 -11.20 3.42
CA SER A 138 3.51 -10.10 2.71
C SER A 138 2.11 -9.82 3.26
N ILE A 139 1.41 -10.86 3.70
CA ILE A 139 0.13 -10.76 4.40
C ILE A 139 0.26 -11.46 5.75
N VAL A 140 -0.04 -10.73 6.81
CA VAL A 140 -0.03 -11.25 8.18
C VAL A 140 -1.42 -11.10 8.78
N LEU A 141 -2.01 -12.19 9.25
CA LEU A 141 -3.23 -12.18 10.04
C LEU A 141 -2.86 -12.22 11.53
N ALA A 142 -3.03 -11.11 12.21
CA ALA A 142 -2.90 -11.01 13.66
C ALA A 142 -4.25 -11.40 14.31
N ASP A 143 -4.32 -12.59 14.87
CA ASP A 143 -5.54 -13.12 15.49
C ASP A 143 -5.50 -12.90 17.00
N GLU A 144 -6.64 -12.53 17.57
CA GLU A 144 -6.79 -12.26 19.02
C GLU A 144 -5.83 -11.18 19.57
N ILE A 145 -5.55 -10.14 18.77
CA ILE A 145 -4.59 -9.07 19.10
C ILE A 145 -4.97 -8.27 20.37
N ASN A 146 -6.20 -8.40 20.84
CA ASN A 146 -6.73 -7.74 22.02
C ASN A 146 -6.60 -8.56 23.32
N ARG A 147 -5.91 -9.67 23.30
CA ARG A 147 -5.70 -10.55 24.48
C ARG A 147 -4.42 -10.23 25.24
#